data_57f95abcff8704d277e328bb029cdae6
#
_entry.id   57f95abcff8704d277e328bb029cdae6
#
_cell.length_a   1.000
_cell.length_b   1.000
_cell.length_c   1.000
_cell.angle_alpha   90.00
_cell.angle_beta   90.00
_cell.angle_gamma   90.00
#
_symmetry.space_group_name_H-M   'P 1'
#
loop_
_entity.id
_entity.type
_entity.pdbx_description
1 polymer ?
#
loop_
_entity_poly.entity_id
_entity_poly.type
_entity_poly.pdbx_seq_one_letter_code
_entity_poly.pdbx_strand_id
1 'polypeptide(L)'
;SLDFMKDETVVEENAVATAEGAIADVILHSPYNIKESKIIVAGYGKCGKAIAARLQALGARVTILARKKESRREAKKNGFYAADFAFGPEEAMGANVLINTVPAPVITELIIRELPKDAYLLDIASKPGGVDFKSAKEHGIAAELLLGIPGRYAPMESACILARAIERFSLRVNQAPEM
;
A
#
# COMPACT_ATOMS: atom_id res chain seq x y z
N SER A 1 -11.86 -21.64 -13.52
CA SER A 1 -11.26 -20.37 -13.97
C SER A 1 -10.03 -20.08 -13.13
N LEU A 2 -8.93 -19.74 -13.81
CA LEU A 2 -7.68 -19.40 -13.17
C LEU A 2 -7.80 -18.00 -12.56
N ASP A 3 -7.67 -17.92 -11.24
CA ASP A 3 -7.59 -16.64 -10.54
C ASP A 3 -6.17 -16.47 -9.98
N PHE A 4 -5.31 -15.81 -10.76
CA PHE A 4 -3.92 -15.55 -10.38
C PHE A 4 -3.78 -14.76 -9.07
N MET A 5 -4.80 -14.02 -8.66
CA MET A 5 -4.79 -13.27 -7.40
C MET A 5 -4.96 -14.17 -6.17
N LYS A 6 -5.22 -15.48 -6.38
CA LYS A 6 -5.21 -16.50 -5.32
C LYS A 6 -3.87 -17.23 -5.20
N ASP A 7 -2.96 -17.06 -6.15
CA ASP A 7 -1.59 -17.58 -6.05
C ASP A 7 -0.76 -16.66 -5.14
N GLU A 8 -0.38 -17.17 -3.97
CA GLU A 8 0.36 -16.40 -2.96
C GLU A 8 1.69 -15.86 -3.50
N THR A 9 2.37 -16.62 -4.37
CA THR A 9 3.62 -16.19 -4.99
C THR A 9 3.40 -14.99 -5.91
N VAL A 10 2.35 -15.03 -6.75
CA VAL A 10 1.98 -13.92 -7.62
C VAL A 10 1.66 -12.67 -6.80
N VAL A 11 0.92 -12.84 -5.71
CA VAL A 11 0.54 -11.71 -4.83
C VAL A 11 1.77 -11.12 -4.13
N GLU A 12 2.74 -11.95 -3.73
CA GLU A 12 3.99 -11.49 -3.10
C GLU A 12 4.90 -10.75 -4.08
N GLU A 13 5.12 -11.34 -5.27
CA GLU A 13 5.92 -10.71 -6.32
C GLU A 13 5.29 -9.37 -6.79
N ASN A 14 3.98 -9.33 -6.97
CA ASN A 14 3.26 -8.10 -7.29
C ASN A 14 3.32 -7.03 -6.17
N ALA A 15 3.42 -7.44 -4.91
CA ALA A 15 3.56 -6.50 -3.81
C ALA A 15 4.89 -5.73 -3.85
N VAL A 16 5.95 -6.33 -4.40
CA VAL A 16 7.24 -5.66 -4.64
C VAL A 16 7.08 -4.55 -5.67
N ALA A 17 6.58 -4.88 -6.86
CA ALA A 17 6.36 -3.90 -7.92
C ALA A 17 5.35 -2.80 -7.51
N THR A 18 4.32 -3.17 -6.75
CA THR A 18 3.36 -2.20 -6.18
C THR A 18 4.05 -1.24 -5.23
N ALA A 19 4.92 -1.73 -4.35
CA ALA A 19 5.61 -0.89 -3.38
C ALA A 19 6.57 0.09 -4.06
N GLU A 20 7.32 -0.37 -5.04
CA GLU A 20 8.26 0.47 -5.80
C GLU A 20 7.53 1.55 -6.60
N GLY A 21 6.44 1.19 -7.28
CA GLY A 21 5.63 2.15 -8.02
C GLY A 21 4.91 3.16 -7.11
N ALA A 22 4.41 2.74 -5.94
CA ALA A 22 3.82 3.66 -4.98
C ALA A 22 4.85 4.66 -4.43
N ILE A 23 6.09 4.22 -4.17
CA ILE A 23 7.17 5.10 -3.71
C ILE A 23 7.61 6.04 -4.83
N ALA A 24 7.71 5.57 -6.07
CA ALA A 24 8.00 6.42 -7.22
C ALA A 24 6.96 7.52 -7.37
N ASP A 25 5.69 7.19 -7.21
CA ASP A 25 4.59 8.14 -7.26
C ASP A 25 4.69 9.19 -6.14
N VAL A 26 4.96 8.76 -4.90
CA VAL A 26 5.20 9.67 -3.78
C VAL A 26 6.38 10.62 -4.05
N ILE A 27 7.49 10.13 -4.63
CA ILE A 27 8.65 10.98 -4.97
C ILE A 27 8.29 12.03 -6.01
N LEU A 28 7.40 11.71 -6.95
CA LEU A 28 7.00 12.61 -8.03
C LEU A 28 6.01 13.70 -7.57
N HIS A 29 5.15 13.40 -6.60
CA HIS A 29 4.02 14.25 -6.26
C HIS A 29 4.09 14.86 -4.84
N SER A 30 4.84 14.28 -3.92
CA SER A 30 5.07 14.88 -2.60
C SER A 30 6.11 15.99 -2.68
N PRO A 31 5.88 17.15 -2.01
CA PRO A 31 6.89 18.21 -1.95
C PRO A 31 8.05 17.89 -0.99
N TYR A 32 8.02 16.74 -0.33
CA TYR A 32 9.00 16.34 0.69
C TYR A 32 9.92 15.21 0.23
N ASN A 33 11.15 15.23 0.73
CA ASN A 33 12.02 14.07 0.63
C ASN A 33 11.45 12.91 1.44
N ILE A 34 11.70 11.67 1.00
CA ILE A 34 11.33 10.48 1.78
C ILE A 34 12.10 10.44 3.12
N LYS A 35 13.41 10.73 3.08
CA LYS A 35 14.23 10.74 4.29
C LYS A 35 13.69 11.71 5.34
N GLU A 36 13.51 11.20 6.57
CA GLU A 36 12.98 11.91 7.73
C GLU A 36 11.50 12.32 7.66
N SER A 37 10.84 12.11 6.51
CA SER A 37 9.40 12.34 6.41
C SER A 37 8.60 11.43 7.33
N LYS A 38 7.55 11.97 7.94
CA LYS A 38 6.54 11.19 8.65
C LYS A 38 5.57 10.62 7.62
N ILE A 39 5.61 9.31 7.42
CA ILE A 39 4.78 8.62 6.43
C ILE A 39 3.87 7.61 7.13
N ILE A 40 2.57 7.72 6.88
CA ILE A 40 1.59 6.77 7.35
C ILE A 40 1.32 5.74 6.26
N VAL A 41 1.36 4.45 6.62
CA VAL A 41 0.90 3.34 5.77
C VAL A 41 -0.33 2.73 6.43
N ALA A 42 -1.47 2.92 5.80
CA ALA A 42 -2.74 2.33 6.22
C ALA A 42 -2.88 0.93 5.64
N GLY A 43 -2.93 -0.06 6.52
CA GLY A 43 -2.88 -1.48 6.19
C GLY A 43 -1.48 -2.09 6.38
N TYR A 44 -1.46 -3.35 6.86
CA TYR A 44 -0.23 -4.11 7.06
C TYR A 44 -0.35 -5.52 6.45
N GLY A 45 -0.95 -5.57 5.25
CA GLY A 45 -0.95 -6.72 4.36
C GLY A 45 0.34 -6.80 3.53
N LYS A 46 0.39 -7.66 2.50
CA LYS A 46 1.58 -7.86 1.65
C LYS A 46 2.11 -6.53 1.07
N CYS A 47 1.25 -5.73 0.44
CA CYS A 47 1.65 -4.41 -0.10
C CYS A 47 2.08 -3.43 1.00
N GLY A 48 1.31 -3.33 2.09
CA GLY A 48 1.66 -2.43 3.19
C GLY A 48 3.01 -2.76 3.84
N LYS A 49 3.31 -4.05 4.02
CA LYS A 49 4.62 -4.53 4.51
C LYS A 49 5.75 -4.16 3.55
N ALA A 50 5.55 -4.42 2.25
CA ALA A 50 6.56 -4.14 1.23
C ALA A 50 6.87 -2.65 1.10
N ILE A 51 5.84 -1.80 1.19
CA ILE A 51 5.96 -0.33 1.17
C ILE A 51 6.69 0.15 2.44
N ALA A 52 6.22 -0.27 3.62
CA ALA A 52 6.77 0.18 4.90
C ALA A 52 8.27 -0.14 5.02
N ALA A 53 8.67 -1.36 4.65
CA ALA A 53 10.07 -1.77 4.71
C ALA A 53 10.97 -0.92 3.79
N ARG A 54 10.51 -0.61 2.57
CA ARG A 54 11.26 0.22 1.62
C ARG A 54 11.34 1.68 2.07
N LEU A 55 10.24 2.24 2.56
CA LEU A 55 10.23 3.60 3.09
C LEU A 55 11.17 3.74 4.30
N GLN A 56 11.19 2.75 5.18
CA GLN A 56 12.12 2.72 6.31
C GLN A 56 13.59 2.65 5.85
N ALA A 57 13.87 1.83 4.83
CA ALA A 57 15.21 1.74 4.24
C ALA A 57 15.65 3.06 3.56
N LEU A 58 14.70 3.86 3.07
CA LEU A 58 14.94 5.21 2.54
C LEU A 58 15.02 6.27 3.66
N GLY A 59 14.93 5.87 4.93
CA GLY A 59 15.08 6.75 6.08
C GLY A 59 13.81 7.49 6.51
N ALA A 60 12.62 7.06 6.07
CA ALA A 60 11.36 7.62 6.53
C ALA A 60 11.02 7.17 7.96
N ARG A 61 10.26 8.00 8.67
CA ARG A 61 9.62 7.65 9.95
C ARG A 61 8.23 7.09 9.65
N VAL A 62 8.12 5.74 9.60
CA VAL A 62 6.91 5.06 9.17
C VAL A 62 6.01 4.71 10.35
N THR A 63 4.74 5.12 10.27
CA THR A 63 3.66 4.71 11.16
C THR A 63 2.70 3.79 10.42
N ILE A 64 2.37 2.65 11.01
CA ILE A 64 1.39 1.71 10.47
C ILE A 64 0.04 1.92 11.14
N LEU A 65 -1.01 2.15 10.35
CA LEU A 65 -2.38 2.06 10.84
C LEU A 65 -2.97 0.71 10.46
N ALA A 66 -3.37 -0.09 11.46
CA ALA A 66 -3.96 -1.40 11.21
C ALA A 66 -5.01 -1.77 12.26
N ARG A 67 -6.15 -2.32 11.80
CA ARG A 67 -7.26 -2.73 12.66
C ARG A 67 -6.91 -3.94 13.53
N LYS A 68 -6.25 -4.96 12.93
CA LYS A 68 -5.92 -6.20 13.62
C LYS A 68 -4.78 -5.99 14.60
N LYS A 69 -4.96 -6.44 15.85
CA LYS A 69 -3.95 -6.37 16.90
C LYS A 69 -2.67 -7.16 16.56
N GLU A 70 -2.85 -8.28 15.86
CA GLU A 70 -1.75 -9.14 15.37
C GLU A 70 -0.88 -8.38 14.38
N SER A 71 -1.49 -7.68 13.41
CA SER A 71 -0.77 -6.86 12.42
C SER A 71 0.01 -5.73 13.10
N ARG A 72 -0.57 -5.08 14.11
CA ARG A 72 0.13 -4.04 14.88
C ARG A 72 1.30 -4.60 15.70
N ARG A 73 1.14 -5.80 16.29
CA ARG A 73 2.23 -6.47 17.01
C ARG A 73 3.38 -6.86 16.08
N GLU A 74 3.04 -7.39 14.90
CA GLU A 74 4.01 -7.73 13.87
C GLU A 74 4.76 -6.49 13.37
N ALA A 75 4.04 -5.40 13.07
CA ALA A 75 4.65 -4.14 12.68
C ALA A 75 5.65 -3.62 13.74
N LYS A 76 5.26 -3.66 15.01
CA LYS A 76 6.15 -3.27 16.12
C LYS A 76 7.39 -4.15 16.24
N LYS A 77 7.27 -5.47 16.01
CA LYS A 77 8.44 -6.38 15.98
C LYS A 77 9.40 -6.05 14.84
N ASN A 78 8.87 -5.53 13.73
CA ASN A 78 9.65 -5.10 12.58
C ASN A 78 10.17 -3.66 12.69
N GLY A 79 10.07 -3.04 13.89
CA GLY A 79 10.63 -1.71 14.16
C GLY A 79 9.75 -0.54 13.75
N PHE A 80 8.50 -0.76 13.39
CA PHE A 80 7.56 0.31 13.06
C PHE A 80 6.78 0.78 14.28
N TYR A 81 6.45 2.06 14.34
CA TYR A 81 5.34 2.49 15.17
C TYR A 81 4.02 1.98 14.56
N ALA A 82 3.08 1.56 15.40
CA ALA A 82 1.81 1.02 14.91
C ALA A 82 0.65 1.35 15.85
N ALA A 83 -0.42 1.88 15.26
CA ALA A 83 -1.64 2.30 15.94
C ALA A 83 -2.90 1.68 15.29
N ASP A 84 -4.02 1.77 16.00
CA ASP A 84 -5.33 1.47 15.45
C ASP A 84 -5.85 2.65 14.63
N PHE A 85 -6.76 2.43 13.69
CA PHE A 85 -7.40 3.51 12.93
C PHE A 85 -8.13 4.52 13.81
N ALA A 86 -8.57 4.13 15.01
CA ALA A 86 -9.17 5.03 15.97
C ALA A 86 -8.22 6.18 16.39
N PHE A 87 -6.90 5.94 16.34
CA PHE A 87 -5.87 6.96 16.60
C PHE A 87 -5.37 7.62 15.31
N GLY A 88 -5.99 7.32 14.17
CA GLY A 88 -5.61 7.87 12.86
C GLY A 88 -5.56 9.40 12.82
N PRO A 89 -6.52 10.15 13.42
CA PRO A 89 -6.46 11.60 13.46
C PRO A 89 -5.21 12.13 14.16
N GLU A 90 -4.84 11.59 15.31
CA GLU A 90 -3.63 11.99 16.06
C GLU A 90 -2.36 11.68 15.26
N GLU A 91 -2.31 10.52 14.60
CA GLU A 91 -1.18 10.13 13.76
C GLU A 91 -1.07 10.97 12.49
N ALA A 92 -2.19 11.47 11.95
CA ALA A 92 -2.22 12.31 10.77
C ALA A 92 -1.56 13.68 10.99
N MET A 93 -1.58 14.18 12.22
CA MET A 93 -0.94 15.46 12.54
C MET A 93 0.56 15.44 12.19
N GLY A 94 0.95 16.35 11.28
CA GLY A 94 2.33 16.46 10.81
C GLY A 94 2.80 15.32 9.90
N ALA A 95 1.91 14.46 9.40
CA ALA A 95 2.27 13.48 8.40
C ALA A 95 2.49 14.15 7.02
N ASN A 96 3.62 13.87 6.39
CA ASN A 96 3.93 14.38 5.06
C ASN A 96 3.21 13.59 3.96
N VAL A 97 3.04 12.27 4.17
CA VAL A 97 2.41 11.36 3.22
C VAL A 97 1.54 10.36 3.97
N LEU A 98 0.39 10.04 3.39
CA LEU A 98 -0.44 8.92 3.80
C LEU A 98 -0.68 8.00 2.60
N ILE A 99 -0.29 6.72 2.72
CA ILE A 99 -0.51 5.69 1.69
C ILE A 99 -1.54 4.70 2.20
N ASN A 100 -2.69 4.61 1.51
CA ASN A 100 -3.72 3.62 1.83
C ASN A 100 -3.57 2.36 1.00
N THR A 101 -3.61 1.20 1.67
CA THR A 101 -3.59 -0.13 1.03
C THR A 101 -4.84 -0.96 1.34
N VAL A 102 -5.81 -0.38 2.06
CA VAL A 102 -7.01 -1.07 2.53
C VAL A 102 -8.19 -0.77 1.63
N PRO A 103 -8.82 -1.78 0.99
CA PRO A 103 -9.97 -1.58 0.10
C PRO A 103 -11.30 -1.46 0.89
N ALA A 104 -11.30 -0.59 1.88
CA ALA A 104 -12.46 -0.27 2.71
C ALA A 104 -12.34 1.19 3.20
N PRO A 105 -13.44 1.90 3.48
CA PRO A 105 -13.43 3.32 3.83
C PRO A 105 -12.81 3.54 5.23
N VAL A 106 -11.48 3.54 5.28
CA VAL A 106 -10.71 3.70 6.53
C VAL A 106 -10.04 5.06 6.66
N ILE A 107 -9.81 5.77 5.55
CA ILE A 107 -9.26 7.13 5.55
C ILE A 107 -10.42 8.10 5.37
N THR A 108 -11.04 8.39 6.50
CA THR A 108 -12.24 9.23 6.60
C THR A 108 -11.88 10.71 6.77
N GLU A 109 -12.88 11.58 6.69
CA GLU A 109 -12.75 13.01 6.97
C GLU A 109 -12.03 13.28 8.30
N LEU A 110 -12.28 12.48 9.34
CA LEU A 110 -11.65 12.64 10.66
C LEU A 110 -10.11 12.56 10.60
N ILE A 111 -9.57 11.73 9.72
CA ILE A 111 -8.13 11.61 9.51
C ILE A 111 -7.65 12.71 8.56
N ILE A 112 -8.39 12.94 7.48
CA ILE A 112 -8.00 13.85 6.39
C ILE A 112 -7.87 15.28 6.88
N ARG A 113 -8.80 15.76 7.70
CA ARG A 113 -8.79 17.13 8.22
C ARG A 113 -7.58 17.46 9.10
N GLU A 114 -6.95 16.43 9.70
CA GLU A 114 -5.77 16.58 10.56
C GLU A 114 -4.46 16.53 9.76
N LEU A 115 -4.52 16.18 8.46
CA LEU A 115 -3.34 16.22 7.60
C LEU A 115 -2.91 17.66 7.33
N PRO A 116 -1.59 17.94 7.28
CA PRO A 116 -1.07 19.21 6.75
C PRO A 116 -1.59 19.49 5.33
N LYS A 117 -1.77 20.76 4.98
CA LYS A 117 -2.29 21.16 3.66
C LYS A 117 -1.41 20.74 2.47
N ASP A 118 -0.14 20.57 2.72
CA ASP A 118 0.88 20.14 1.79
C ASP A 118 1.18 18.62 1.88
N ALA A 119 0.40 17.88 2.67
CA ALA A 119 0.48 16.43 2.70
C ALA A 119 0.03 15.82 1.37
N TYR A 120 0.62 14.68 1.00
CA TYR A 120 0.20 13.88 -0.14
C TYR A 120 -0.50 12.60 0.31
N LEU A 121 -1.69 12.36 -0.24
CA LEU A 121 -2.54 11.20 0.09
C LEU A 121 -2.65 10.28 -1.12
N LEU A 122 -2.08 9.08 -1.02
CA LEU A 122 -2.08 8.08 -2.08
C LEU A 122 -2.95 6.88 -1.71
N ASP A 123 -3.97 6.58 -2.50
CA ASP A 123 -4.75 5.34 -2.38
C ASP A 123 -4.32 4.33 -3.45
N ILE A 124 -3.78 3.20 -3.03
CA ILE A 124 -3.39 2.10 -3.92
C ILE A 124 -4.29 0.86 -3.75
N ALA A 125 -5.30 0.97 -2.90
CA ALA A 125 -6.21 -0.14 -2.67
C ALA A 125 -7.05 -0.44 -3.93
N SER A 126 -7.40 -1.70 -4.11
CA SER A 126 -8.35 -2.09 -5.17
C SER A 126 -9.70 -1.41 -4.97
N LYS A 127 -10.45 -1.22 -6.06
CA LYS A 127 -11.79 -0.64 -5.98
C LYS A 127 -12.67 -1.35 -4.93
N PRO A 128 -13.43 -0.59 -4.15
CA PRO A 128 -13.77 0.83 -4.29
C PRO A 128 -12.71 1.81 -3.74
N GLY A 129 -11.57 1.35 -3.22
CA GLY A 129 -10.61 2.18 -2.52
C GLY A 129 -10.97 2.36 -1.04
N GLY A 130 -10.23 3.20 -0.32
CA GLY A 130 -10.45 3.40 1.10
C GLY A 130 -10.34 4.84 1.56
N VAL A 131 -10.21 5.80 0.64
CA VAL A 131 -10.05 7.23 0.90
C VAL A 131 -11.33 7.98 0.57
N ASP A 132 -11.73 8.90 1.43
CA ASP A 132 -12.76 9.89 1.15
C ASP A 132 -12.17 11.04 0.31
N PHE A 133 -12.15 10.85 -1.01
CA PHE A 133 -11.62 11.84 -1.96
C PHE A 133 -12.42 13.15 -1.97
N LYS A 134 -13.72 13.10 -1.63
CA LYS A 134 -14.54 14.30 -1.52
C LYS A 134 -14.02 15.16 -0.36
N SER A 135 -13.83 14.55 0.78
CA SER A 135 -13.29 15.22 1.96
C SER A 135 -11.86 15.74 1.70
N ALA A 136 -10.99 14.94 1.04
CA ALA A 136 -9.65 15.39 0.68
C ALA A 136 -9.68 16.69 -0.16
N LYS A 137 -10.55 16.73 -1.16
CA LYS A 137 -10.75 17.93 -2.00
C LYS A 137 -11.27 19.13 -1.21
N GLU A 138 -12.26 18.92 -0.33
CA GLU A 138 -12.84 19.98 0.51
C GLU A 138 -11.80 20.58 1.49
N HIS A 139 -10.89 19.73 1.98
CA HIS A 139 -9.79 20.15 2.86
C HIS A 139 -8.54 20.64 2.10
N GLY A 140 -8.54 20.58 0.76
CA GLY A 140 -7.42 21.04 -0.08
C GLY A 140 -6.19 20.14 0.02
N ILE A 141 -6.38 18.85 0.33
CA ILE A 141 -5.30 17.85 0.36
C ILE A 141 -5.13 17.24 -1.03
N ALA A 142 -3.90 17.21 -1.54
CA ALA A 142 -3.56 16.50 -2.78
C ALA A 142 -3.76 15.00 -2.57
N ALA A 143 -4.66 14.39 -3.34
CA ALA A 143 -5.01 12.97 -3.20
C ALA A 143 -5.16 12.29 -4.55
N GLU A 144 -4.61 11.08 -4.69
CA GLU A 144 -4.69 10.27 -5.90
C GLU A 144 -5.10 8.82 -5.61
N LEU A 145 -5.89 8.23 -6.54
CA LEU A 145 -6.17 6.80 -6.60
C LEU A 145 -5.30 6.19 -7.71
N LEU A 146 -4.29 5.44 -7.33
CA LEU A 146 -3.33 4.83 -8.25
C LEU A 146 -3.58 3.32 -8.38
N LEU A 147 -4.23 2.92 -9.48
CA LEU A 147 -4.54 1.53 -9.78
C LEU A 147 -3.57 0.94 -10.80
N GLY A 148 -3.42 -0.40 -10.77
CA GLY A 148 -2.62 -1.13 -11.77
C GLY A 148 -1.13 -0.83 -11.72
N ILE A 149 -0.62 -0.49 -10.57
CA ILE A 149 0.77 -0.07 -10.35
C ILE A 149 1.81 -1.02 -10.95
N PRO A 150 1.75 -2.36 -10.73
CA PRO A 150 2.76 -3.26 -11.31
C PRO A 150 2.88 -3.14 -12.83
N GLY A 151 1.74 -3.12 -13.53
CA GLY A 151 1.73 -2.99 -15.00
C GLY A 151 2.15 -1.61 -15.50
N ARG A 152 2.04 -0.56 -14.69
CA ARG A 152 2.43 0.82 -15.06
C ARG A 152 3.91 1.10 -14.80
N TYR A 153 4.46 0.60 -13.69
CA TYR A 153 5.81 0.92 -13.23
C TYR A 153 6.83 -0.18 -13.51
N ALA A 154 6.37 -1.46 -13.57
CA ALA A 154 7.23 -2.61 -13.85
C ALA A 154 6.55 -3.59 -14.84
N PRO A 155 6.22 -3.16 -16.08
CA PRO A 155 5.45 -3.96 -17.02
C PRO A 155 6.15 -5.26 -17.39
N MET A 156 7.45 -5.26 -17.56
CA MET A 156 8.21 -6.47 -17.88
C MET A 156 8.18 -7.48 -16.75
N GLU A 157 8.41 -7.04 -15.50
CA GLU A 157 8.33 -7.93 -14.35
C GLU A 157 6.92 -8.48 -14.15
N SER A 158 5.89 -7.64 -14.33
CA SER A 158 4.49 -8.09 -14.28
C SER A 158 4.19 -9.18 -15.31
N ALA A 159 4.71 -9.05 -16.52
CA ALA A 159 4.58 -10.08 -17.56
C ALA A 159 5.32 -11.37 -17.17
N CYS A 160 6.54 -11.28 -16.63
CA CYS A 160 7.31 -12.42 -16.14
C CYS A 160 6.61 -13.15 -14.97
N ILE A 161 6.02 -12.41 -14.03
CA ILE A 161 5.24 -12.99 -12.92
C ILE A 161 4.07 -13.82 -13.45
N LEU A 162 3.33 -13.29 -14.41
CA LEU A 162 2.20 -13.99 -15.04
C LEU A 162 2.67 -15.22 -15.83
N ALA A 163 3.74 -15.11 -16.60
CA ALA A 163 4.31 -16.24 -17.34
C ALA A 163 4.70 -17.38 -16.41
N ARG A 164 5.45 -17.08 -15.34
CA ARG A 164 5.83 -18.08 -14.32
C ARG A 164 4.60 -18.71 -13.63
N ALA A 165 3.54 -17.93 -13.42
CA ALA A 165 2.31 -18.46 -12.83
C ALA A 165 1.57 -19.42 -13.78
N ILE A 166 1.53 -19.12 -15.08
CA ILE A 166 0.96 -19.99 -16.12
C ILE A 166 1.74 -21.31 -16.21
N GLU A 167 3.08 -21.26 -16.24
CA GLU A 167 3.92 -22.43 -16.27
C GLU A 167 3.69 -23.35 -15.06
N ARG A 168 3.70 -22.79 -13.85
CA ARG A 168 3.38 -23.54 -12.61
C ARG A 168 2.02 -24.22 -12.67
N PHE A 169 1.02 -23.52 -13.22
CA PHE A 169 -0.31 -24.07 -13.37
C PHE A 169 -0.35 -25.23 -14.39
N SER A 170 0.27 -25.05 -15.56
CA SER A 170 0.32 -26.08 -16.60
C SER A 170 0.98 -27.36 -16.11
N LEU A 171 2.05 -27.25 -15.35
CA LEU A 171 2.72 -28.40 -14.73
C LEU A 171 1.81 -29.15 -13.73
N ARG A 172 1.02 -28.42 -12.93
CA ARG A 172 0.08 -29.05 -11.97
C ARG A 172 -1.07 -29.78 -12.68
N VAL A 173 -1.58 -29.22 -13.76
CA VAL A 173 -2.67 -29.85 -14.56
C VAL A 173 -2.17 -31.14 -15.22
N ASN A 174 -0.96 -31.14 -15.76
CA ASN A 174 -0.36 -32.32 -16.43
C ASN A 174 0.07 -33.43 -15.45
N GLN A 175 0.18 -33.16 -14.16
CA GLN A 175 0.52 -34.13 -13.11
C GLN A 175 -0.70 -34.66 -12.37
N ALA A 176 -1.92 -34.16 -12.66
CA ALA A 176 -3.13 -34.73 -12.09
C ALA A 176 -3.39 -36.11 -12.70
N PRO A 177 -3.51 -37.19 -11.90
CA PRO A 177 -3.81 -38.51 -12.43
C PRO A 177 -5.19 -38.48 -13.11
N GLU A 178 -5.26 -39.06 -14.31
CA GLU A 178 -6.53 -39.37 -14.95
C GLU A 178 -7.35 -40.28 -14.01
N MET A 179 -8.49 -39.77 -13.50
CA MET A 179 -9.47 -40.60 -12.77
C MET A 179 -10.40 -41.27 -13.75
#